data_3e1a4b0f4962fe23514362352363decd
#
_entry.id   3e1a4b0f4962fe23514362352363decd
#
_cell.length_a   1.000
_cell.length_b   1.000
_cell.length_c   1.000
_cell.angle_alpha   90.00
_cell.angle_beta   90.00
_cell.angle_gamma   90.00
#
_symmetry.space_group_name_H-M   'P 1'
#
loop_
_entity.id
_entity.type
_entity.pdbx_description
1 polymer ?
#
loop_
_entity_poly.entity_id
_entity_poly.type
_entity_poly.pdbx_seq_one_letter_code
_entity_poly.pdbx_strand_id
1 'polypeptide(L)'
;MRTLFLLGTCLLIAACTGRSSQASNDDETKPVITVTLEPQRYFTEAIAGDKFKVVSMVPKGSSPETYDPIPQQLVSLGDSKAYFRIGYIGFEQTWMDRLMNNTPHIQVFDTSKGIDLILNNDDHGHAHGHNSHDGHIHAVEPHVWNSTGNALIIAGNTYKALSQLDKANEPYYRNRYDSLCQRIQHTDSLIRRQLSVPEAAKAFMIYHPALSYFARDYGLHQISIEEGGKEPSPAHLKDLIDVCQAENVGVIFVQPEFDKRNAETIAQQTGTKVVPINPLSYDWRKRC
;
A
#
# COMPACT_ATOMS: atom_id res chain seq x y z
N MET A 1 8.42 80.33 49.20
CA MET A 1 8.08 80.02 47.81
C MET A 1 8.88 78.79 47.46
N ARG A 2 8.25 77.63 47.49
CA ARG A 2 8.82 76.33 47.12
C ARG A 2 7.90 75.67 46.09
N THR A 3 8.32 75.64 44.84
CA THR A 3 7.64 75.02 43.76
C THR A 3 7.94 73.51 43.72
N LEU A 4 6.89 72.69 43.83
CA LEU A 4 6.95 71.24 43.83
C LEU A 4 6.74 70.77 42.39
N PHE A 5 7.76 70.12 41.83
CA PHE A 5 7.65 69.45 40.53
C PHE A 5 7.13 68.00 40.71
N LEU A 6 5.95 67.72 40.19
CA LEU A 6 5.41 66.36 40.06
C LEU A 6 5.88 65.74 38.77
N LEU A 7 6.72 64.72 38.89
CA LEU A 7 7.11 63.84 37.74
C LEU A 7 6.00 62.78 37.57
N GLY A 8 5.29 62.89 36.49
CA GLY A 8 4.33 61.83 36.07
C GLY A 8 5.05 60.70 35.33
N THR A 9 5.12 59.51 35.92
CA THR A 9 5.65 58.30 35.33
C THR A 9 4.57 57.62 34.51
N CYS A 10 4.66 57.70 33.15
CA CYS A 10 3.84 56.93 32.24
C CYS A 10 4.31 55.48 32.18
N LEU A 11 3.53 54.56 32.75
CA LEU A 11 3.72 53.11 32.63
C LEU A 11 3.17 52.63 31.27
N LEU A 12 4.04 52.35 30.29
CA LEU A 12 3.70 51.69 29.03
C LEU A 12 3.54 50.19 29.31
N ILE A 13 2.30 49.72 29.40
CA ILE A 13 1.97 48.29 29.40
C ILE A 13 2.05 47.79 27.97
N ALA A 14 3.18 47.14 27.59
CA ALA A 14 3.28 46.39 26.36
C ALA A 14 2.45 45.10 26.51
N ALA A 15 1.26 45.07 25.94
CA ALA A 15 0.45 43.87 25.78
C ALA A 15 1.12 42.99 24.70
N CYS A 16 1.91 42.01 25.14
CA CYS A 16 2.29 40.90 24.29
C CYS A 16 1.02 40.07 23.97
N THR A 17 0.38 40.38 22.87
CA THR A 17 -0.57 39.44 22.26
C THR A 17 0.21 38.24 21.74
N GLY A 18 0.35 37.24 22.61
CA GLY A 18 0.80 35.91 22.20
C GLY A 18 -0.16 35.39 21.17
N ARG A 19 0.32 35.33 19.91
CA ARG A 19 -0.34 34.65 18.84
C ARG A 19 -0.25 33.16 19.17
N SER A 20 -1.24 32.65 19.96
CA SER A 20 -1.43 31.19 20.08
C SER A 20 -1.60 30.67 18.68
N SER A 21 -0.64 29.88 18.21
CA SER A 21 -0.81 29.04 17.04
C SER A 21 -2.01 28.14 17.32
N GLN A 22 -3.17 28.52 16.78
CA GLN A 22 -4.30 27.64 16.60
C GLN A 22 -3.82 26.50 15.68
N ALA A 23 -3.23 25.47 16.27
CA ALA A 23 -3.14 24.17 15.65
C ALA A 23 -4.58 23.68 15.49
N SER A 24 -4.99 23.65 14.27
CA SER A 24 -6.30 23.66 13.72
C SER A 24 -7.20 22.50 14.15
N ASN A 25 -8.39 22.82 14.61
CA ASN A 25 -9.60 21.97 14.58
C ASN A 25 -10.07 21.65 13.13
N ASP A 26 -9.31 21.98 12.10
CA ASP A 26 -9.68 21.79 10.69
C ASP A 26 -9.71 20.33 10.27
N ASP A 27 -9.06 19.43 11.01
CA ASP A 27 -9.01 18.02 10.65
C ASP A 27 -10.26 17.23 11.12
N GLU A 28 -10.96 17.72 12.14
CA GLU A 28 -12.22 17.10 12.63
C GLU A 28 -13.43 17.39 11.75
N THR A 29 -13.36 18.40 10.88
CA THR A 29 -14.51 18.84 10.05
C THR A 29 -14.47 18.26 8.64
N LYS A 30 -13.35 17.65 8.21
CA LYS A 30 -13.22 17.13 6.85
C LYS A 30 -14.01 15.83 6.66
N PRO A 31 -14.68 15.65 5.51
CA PRO A 31 -15.32 14.39 5.20
C PRO A 31 -14.28 13.28 5.13
N VAL A 32 -14.62 12.10 5.66
CA VAL A 32 -13.72 10.97 5.76
C VAL A 32 -13.88 10.03 4.55
N ILE A 33 -12.76 9.56 4.02
CA ILE A 33 -12.70 8.42 3.10
C ILE A 33 -11.93 7.30 3.80
N THR A 34 -12.54 6.12 3.86
CA THR A 34 -11.84 4.91 4.31
C THR A 34 -11.29 4.15 3.11
N VAL A 35 -10.06 3.71 3.22
CA VAL A 35 -9.39 2.83 2.26
C VAL A 35 -9.01 1.52 2.96
N THR A 36 -8.73 0.45 2.21
CA THR A 36 -8.33 -0.81 2.83
C THR A 36 -6.92 -0.76 3.37
N LEU A 37 -5.96 -0.25 2.59
CA LEU A 37 -4.52 -0.35 2.85
C LEU A 37 -3.80 1.00 2.90
N GLU A 38 -2.67 1.03 3.61
CA GLU A 38 -1.77 2.19 3.66
C GLU A 38 -1.27 2.65 2.26
N PRO A 39 -0.90 1.75 1.31
CA PRO A 39 -0.62 2.15 -0.07
C PRO A 39 -1.75 2.90 -0.76
N GLN A 40 -3.01 2.47 -0.57
CA GLN A 40 -4.17 3.18 -1.12
C GLN A 40 -4.34 4.56 -0.46
N ARG A 41 -4.06 4.66 0.85
CA ARG A 41 -4.09 5.94 1.55
C ARG A 41 -3.13 6.93 0.91
N TYR A 42 -1.91 6.50 0.57
CA TYR A 42 -0.95 7.35 -0.15
C TYR A 42 -1.50 7.89 -1.47
N PHE A 43 -2.06 7.04 -2.33
CA PHE A 43 -2.64 7.47 -3.61
C PHE A 43 -3.82 8.40 -3.41
N THR A 44 -4.70 8.08 -2.45
CA THR A 44 -5.90 8.86 -2.16
C THR A 44 -5.53 10.23 -1.61
N GLU A 45 -4.66 10.34 -0.61
CA GLU A 45 -4.19 11.60 -0.05
C GLU A 45 -3.41 12.45 -1.07
N ALA A 46 -2.62 11.79 -1.94
CA ALA A 46 -1.89 12.49 -3.00
C ALA A 46 -2.83 13.24 -3.94
N ILE A 47 -4.04 12.73 -4.19
CA ILE A 47 -5.04 13.36 -5.08
C ILE A 47 -6.03 14.20 -4.29
N ALA A 48 -6.56 13.70 -3.17
CA ALA A 48 -7.55 14.39 -2.34
C ALA A 48 -7.00 15.67 -1.68
N GLY A 49 -5.70 15.68 -1.36
CA GLY A 49 -5.06 16.80 -0.67
C GLY A 49 -5.69 17.08 0.68
N ASP A 50 -6.12 18.32 0.89
CA ASP A 50 -6.75 18.81 2.11
C ASP A 50 -8.28 18.70 2.13
N LYS A 51 -8.90 18.18 1.07
CA LYS A 51 -10.37 18.11 0.92
C LYS A 51 -11.01 16.97 1.70
N PHE A 52 -10.27 15.92 1.96
CA PHE A 52 -10.73 14.75 2.69
C PHE A 52 -9.69 14.32 3.73
N LYS A 53 -10.18 13.75 4.83
CA LYS A 53 -9.39 12.94 5.73
C LYS A 53 -9.42 11.51 5.24
N VAL A 54 -8.26 10.87 5.10
CA VAL A 54 -8.17 9.49 4.60
C VAL A 54 -7.66 8.57 5.72
N VAL A 55 -8.36 7.48 5.97
CA VAL A 55 -8.03 6.49 6.99
C VAL A 55 -7.91 5.11 6.39
N SER A 56 -6.97 4.31 6.88
CA SER A 56 -6.82 2.90 6.49
C SER A 56 -7.60 1.99 7.43
N MET A 57 -8.31 1.00 6.88
CA MET A 57 -8.98 -0.02 7.66
C MET A 57 -7.98 -1.01 8.26
N VAL A 58 -7.03 -1.49 7.47
CA VAL A 58 -5.95 -2.35 7.95
C VAL A 58 -4.82 -1.46 8.48
N PRO A 59 -4.49 -1.53 9.78
CA PRO A 59 -3.46 -0.69 10.37
C PRO A 59 -2.06 -1.07 9.87
N LYS A 60 -1.15 -0.10 9.94
CA LYS A 60 0.27 -0.34 9.68
C LYS A 60 0.81 -1.49 10.55
N GLY A 61 1.49 -2.44 9.92
CA GLY A 61 2.11 -3.60 10.59
C GLY A 61 1.18 -4.80 10.77
N SER A 62 -0.07 -4.71 10.29
CA SER A 62 -0.99 -5.85 10.25
C SER A 62 -0.99 -6.49 8.86
N SER A 63 -1.14 -7.82 8.81
CA SER A 63 -1.31 -8.54 7.55
C SER A 63 -2.74 -8.37 7.03
N PRO A 64 -2.93 -7.84 5.82
CA PRO A 64 -4.26 -7.68 5.26
C PRO A 64 -4.92 -8.99 4.84
N GLU A 65 -4.19 -10.10 4.84
CA GLU A 65 -4.75 -11.42 4.54
C GLU A 65 -5.53 -12.00 5.73
N THR A 66 -5.14 -11.63 6.96
CA THR A 66 -5.68 -12.25 8.18
C THR A 66 -6.22 -11.23 9.19
N TYR A 67 -6.28 -9.95 8.82
CA TYR A 67 -6.71 -8.89 9.73
C TYR A 67 -8.21 -8.94 10.02
N ASP A 68 -8.57 -8.88 11.31
CA ASP A 68 -9.94 -8.68 11.77
C ASP A 68 -10.12 -7.28 12.36
N PRO A 69 -11.11 -6.49 11.91
CA PRO A 69 -11.31 -5.14 12.39
C PRO A 69 -11.84 -5.13 13.83
N ILE A 70 -11.29 -4.23 14.66
CA ILE A 70 -11.79 -4.04 16.01
C ILE A 70 -13.11 -3.23 16.02
N PRO A 71 -13.97 -3.36 17.05
CA PRO A 71 -15.27 -2.70 17.10
C PRO A 71 -15.21 -1.17 16.87
N GLN A 72 -14.18 -0.52 17.36
CA GLN A 72 -13.99 0.94 17.18
C GLN A 72 -13.84 1.32 15.70
N GLN A 73 -13.17 0.50 14.90
CA GLN A 73 -13.02 0.75 13.45
C GLN A 73 -14.35 0.59 12.71
N LEU A 74 -15.19 -0.37 13.14
CA LEU A 74 -16.52 -0.55 12.59
C LEU A 74 -17.41 0.67 12.86
N VAL A 75 -17.31 1.25 14.05
CA VAL A 75 -18.01 2.50 14.41
C VAL A 75 -17.47 3.65 13.56
N SER A 76 -16.16 3.84 13.50
CA SER A 76 -15.52 4.92 12.75
C SER A 76 -15.78 4.84 11.24
N LEU A 77 -15.97 3.62 10.71
CA LEU A 77 -16.35 3.44 9.32
C LEU A 77 -17.70 4.11 9.02
N GLY A 78 -18.65 4.08 9.97
CA GLY A 78 -19.96 4.72 9.83
C GLY A 78 -19.90 6.23 9.53
N ASP A 79 -18.82 6.90 9.92
CA ASP A 79 -18.60 8.33 9.65
C ASP A 79 -18.02 8.60 8.26
N SER A 80 -17.69 7.56 7.50
CA SER A 80 -17.07 7.70 6.18
C SER A 80 -18.09 8.04 5.11
N LYS A 81 -17.69 8.93 4.22
CA LYS A 81 -18.46 9.29 3.02
C LYS A 81 -18.34 8.23 1.92
N ALA A 82 -17.16 7.59 1.84
CA ALA A 82 -16.88 6.57 0.85
C ALA A 82 -15.87 5.55 1.38
N TYR A 83 -15.90 4.36 0.77
CA TYR A 83 -14.91 3.31 0.95
C TYR A 83 -14.23 3.02 -0.40
N PHE A 84 -12.90 3.10 -0.44
CA PHE A 84 -12.13 2.74 -1.62
C PHE A 84 -11.51 1.36 -1.41
N ARG A 85 -12.05 0.36 -2.10
CA ARG A 85 -11.54 -1.02 -2.07
C ARG A 85 -10.41 -1.21 -3.07
N ILE A 86 -9.54 -2.18 -2.80
CA ILE A 86 -8.47 -2.60 -3.72
C ILE A 86 -8.83 -3.90 -4.48
N GLY A 87 -9.83 -4.64 -4.03
CA GLY A 87 -10.23 -5.93 -4.58
C GLY A 87 -9.56 -7.11 -3.86
N TYR A 88 -9.56 -8.21 -4.32
CA TYR A 88 -8.97 -9.55 -4.13
C TYR A 88 -8.20 -9.88 -2.83
N ILE A 89 -8.02 -8.96 -1.89
CA ILE A 89 -7.28 -9.18 -0.64
C ILE A 89 -8.15 -9.86 0.41
N GLY A 90 -7.56 -10.73 1.25
CA GLY A 90 -8.26 -11.57 2.20
C GLY A 90 -9.20 -10.80 3.14
N PHE A 91 -8.77 -9.64 3.65
CA PHE A 91 -9.61 -8.74 4.45
C PHE A 91 -10.92 -8.37 3.71
N GLU A 92 -10.83 -7.92 2.46
CA GLU A 92 -12.00 -7.49 1.70
C GLU A 92 -12.93 -8.67 1.36
N GLN A 93 -12.36 -9.82 1.02
CA GLN A 93 -13.14 -11.02 0.74
C GLN A 93 -13.93 -11.51 1.97
N THR A 94 -13.34 -11.33 3.15
CA THR A 94 -13.97 -11.78 4.41
C THR A 94 -14.98 -10.76 4.96
N TRP A 95 -14.68 -9.45 4.85
CA TRP A 95 -15.38 -8.43 5.62
C TRP A 95 -16.27 -7.50 4.81
N MET A 96 -16.04 -7.29 3.50
CA MET A 96 -16.74 -6.24 2.72
C MET A 96 -18.25 -6.33 2.78
N ASP A 97 -18.84 -7.52 2.59
CA ASP A 97 -20.30 -7.68 2.61
C ASP A 97 -20.87 -7.30 3.98
N ARG A 98 -20.22 -7.72 5.06
CA ARG A 98 -20.64 -7.39 6.43
C ARG A 98 -20.49 -5.90 6.73
N LEU A 99 -19.38 -5.29 6.30
CA LEU A 99 -19.15 -3.86 6.48
C LEU A 99 -20.22 -3.04 5.75
N MET A 100 -20.48 -3.34 4.50
CA MET A 100 -21.44 -2.57 3.68
C MET A 100 -22.88 -2.79 4.10
N ASN A 101 -23.24 -3.98 4.54
CA ASN A 101 -24.57 -4.24 5.10
C ASN A 101 -24.85 -3.40 6.37
N ASN A 102 -23.81 -3.14 7.18
CA ASN A 102 -23.92 -2.32 8.38
C ASN A 102 -23.83 -0.80 8.09
N THR A 103 -23.33 -0.40 6.93
CA THR A 103 -23.13 1.00 6.53
C THR A 103 -23.64 1.27 5.12
N PRO A 104 -24.95 1.06 4.83
CA PRO A 104 -25.50 1.10 3.46
C PRO A 104 -25.45 2.49 2.80
N HIS A 105 -25.16 3.54 3.55
CA HIS A 105 -25.01 4.91 3.05
C HIS A 105 -23.63 5.20 2.46
N ILE A 106 -22.63 4.34 2.72
CA ILE A 106 -21.27 4.51 2.23
C ILE A 106 -21.17 4.11 0.76
N GLN A 107 -20.63 5.00 -0.08
CA GLN A 107 -20.35 4.67 -1.48
C GLN A 107 -19.05 3.86 -1.58
N VAL A 108 -19.12 2.72 -2.26
CA VAL A 108 -17.95 1.87 -2.50
C VAL A 108 -17.39 2.09 -3.89
N PHE A 109 -16.09 2.35 -3.98
CA PHE A 109 -15.37 2.51 -5.25
C PHE A 109 -14.25 1.47 -5.34
N ASP A 110 -14.22 0.76 -6.44
CA ASP A 110 -13.15 -0.20 -6.75
C ASP A 110 -12.00 0.52 -7.45
N THR A 111 -10.89 0.70 -6.73
CA THR A 111 -9.71 1.38 -7.27
C THR A 111 -8.85 0.49 -8.14
N SER A 112 -9.05 -0.83 -8.12
CA SER A 112 -8.33 -1.80 -8.96
C SER A 112 -8.99 -2.07 -10.31
N LYS A 113 -10.16 -1.50 -10.55
CA LYS A 113 -10.93 -1.75 -11.77
C LYS A 113 -10.13 -1.48 -13.04
N GLY A 114 -10.02 -2.50 -13.92
CA GLY A 114 -9.30 -2.41 -15.19
C GLY A 114 -7.82 -2.81 -15.12
N ILE A 115 -7.36 -3.31 -13.98
CA ILE A 115 -6.06 -3.95 -13.86
C ILE A 115 -6.11 -5.31 -14.57
N ASP A 116 -5.07 -5.61 -15.34
CA ASP A 116 -4.84 -6.95 -15.90
C ASP A 116 -4.34 -7.87 -14.79
N LEU A 117 -5.21 -8.80 -14.37
CA LEU A 117 -5.01 -9.62 -13.19
C LEU A 117 -4.12 -10.83 -13.47
N ILE A 118 -3.21 -11.12 -12.54
CA ILE A 118 -2.49 -12.40 -12.51
C ILE A 118 -3.39 -13.42 -11.83
N LEU A 119 -3.68 -14.51 -12.56
CA LEU A 119 -4.44 -15.64 -12.03
C LEU A 119 -3.44 -16.70 -11.55
N ASN A 120 -3.52 -17.06 -10.28
CA ASN A 120 -2.76 -18.18 -9.74
C ASN A 120 -3.43 -19.47 -10.21
N ASN A 121 -2.80 -20.14 -11.16
CA ASN A 121 -3.15 -21.51 -11.47
C ASN A 121 -2.54 -22.36 -10.35
N ASP A 122 -3.37 -23.13 -9.64
CA ASP A 122 -2.89 -24.14 -8.68
C ASP A 122 -2.25 -25.30 -9.46
N ASP A 123 -1.13 -25.03 -10.12
CA ASP A 123 -0.34 -26.02 -10.85
C ASP A 123 0.81 -26.54 -9.98
N HIS A 124 0.46 -27.03 -8.79
CA HIS A 124 1.33 -27.93 -8.04
C HIS A 124 0.99 -29.36 -8.47
N GLY A 125 1.73 -29.79 -9.50
CA GLY A 125 1.63 -31.13 -10.06
C GLY A 125 1.74 -32.25 -9.03
N HIS A 126 0.61 -32.80 -8.64
CA HIS A 126 0.46 -34.20 -8.28
C HIS A 126 -0.76 -34.74 -9.01
N ALA A 127 -0.47 -35.43 -10.12
CA ALA A 127 -1.45 -36.18 -10.89
C ALA A 127 -2.05 -37.30 -10.01
N HIS A 128 -3.20 -37.03 -9.41
CA HIS A 128 -4.15 -38.06 -8.99
C HIS A 128 -5.51 -37.66 -9.56
N GLY A 129 -5.92 -38.42 -10.60
CA GLY A 129 -7.18 -38.22 -11.30
C GLY A 129 -8.37 -38.37 -10.36
N HIS A 130 -9.11 -37.31 -10.19
CA HIS A 130 -10.54 -37.36 -9.89
C HIS A 130 -11.22 -36.28 -10.71
N ASN A 131 -12.08 -36.71 -11.65
CA ASN A 131 -13.00 -35.85 -12.38
C ASN A 131 -13.96 -35.17 -11.39
N SER A 132 -13.75 -33.89 -11.14
CA SER A 132 -14.78 -33.02 -10.56
C SER A 132 -14.95 -31.80 -11.48
N HIS A 133 -16.12 -31.75 -12.13
CA HIS A 133 -16.64 -30.58 -12.82
C HIS A 133 -17.11 -29.56 -11.79
N ASP A 134 -16.19 -28.90 -11.09
CA ASP A 134 -16.49 -27.70 -10.34
C ASP A 134 -15.56 -26.62 -10.86
N GLY A 135 -16.15 -25.50 -11.29
CA GLY A 135 -15.41 -24.36 -11.85
C GLY A 135 -14.41 -23.85 -10.82
N HIS A 136 -13.14 -24.20 -11.02
CA HIS A 136 -12.05 -23.67 -10.21
C HIS A 136 -12.03 -22.15 -10.37
N ILE A 137 -12.44 -21.44 -9.33
CA ILE A 137 -12.20 -20.01 -9.22
C ILE A 137 -10.68 -19.87 -9.06
N HIS A 138 -9.99 -19.50 -10.13
CA HIS A 138 -8.56 -19.19 -10.06
C HIS A 138 -8.37 -18.09 -9.01
N ALA A 139 -7.56 -18.36 -8.01
CA ALA A 139 -7.22 -17.36 -7.01
C ALA A 139 -6.48 -16.20 -7.70
N VAL A 140 -6.97 -14.99 -7.55
CA VAL A 140 -6.31 -13.79 -8.09
C VAL A 140 -5.15 -13.42 -7.19
N GLU A 141 -3.99 -13.11 -7.78
CA GLU A 141 -2.86 -12.51 -7.07
C GLU A 141 -3.28 -11.13 -6.53
N PRO A 142 -3.36 -10.92 -5.20
CA PRO A 142 -4.02 -9.75 -4.63
C PRO A 142 -3.15 -8.48 -4.61
N HIS A 143 -1.82 -8.58 -4.74
CA HIS A 143 -0.88 -7.49 -4.47
C HIS A 143 -0.75 -6.48 -5.62
N VAL A 144 -1.89 -6.09 -6.20
CA VAL A 144 -1.99 -5.25 -7.42
C VAL A 144 -1.30 -3.88 -7.27
N TRP A 145 -1.16 -3.36 -6.06
CA TRP A 145 -0.56 -2.03 -5.80
C TRP A 145 0.97 -1.99 -5.93
N ASN A 146 1.62 -3.13 -6.08
CA ASN A 146 3.08 -3.25 -6.18
C ASN A 146 3.59 -3.26 -7.63
N SER A 147 3.02 -2.40 -8.47
CA SER A 147 3.39 -2.22 -9.87
C SER A 147 3.21 -0.75 -10.25
N THR A 148 4.11 -0.19 -11.05
CA THR A 148 4.01 1.20 -11.54
C THR A 148 2.86 1.33 -12.54
N GLY A 149 2.65 0.32 -13.39
CA GLY A 149 1.53 0.28 -14.34
C GLY A 149 0.18 0.28 -13.62
N ASN A 150 0.02 -0.61 -12.65
CA ASN A 150 -1.20 -0.69 -11.85
C ASN A 150 -1.41 0.57 -10.99
N ALA A 151 -0.32 1.17 -10.48
CA ALA A 151 -0.40 2.42 -9.72
C ALA A 151 -1.04 3.57 -10.51
N LEU A 152 -0.80 3.65 -11.83
CA LEU A 152 -1.47 4.62 -12.72
C LEU A 152 -2.96 4.34 -12.83
N ILE A 153 -3.36 3.07 -12.91
CA ILE A 153 -4.79 2.67 -12.96
C ILE A 153 -5.48 3.00 -11.64
N ILE A 154 -4.85 2.64 -10.51
CA ILE A 154 -5.36 2.95 -9.16
C ILE A 154 -5.50 4.46 -8.98
N ALA A 155 -4.50 5.26 -9.36
CA ALA A 155 -4.56 6.71 -9.30
C ALA A 155 -5.70 7.28 -10.17
N GLY A 156 -5.90 6.74 -11.39
CA GLY A 156 -6.96 7.14 -12.30
C GLY A 156 -8.36 6.83 -11.75
N ASN A 157 -8.55 5.66 -11.15
CA ASN A 157 -9.82 5.28 -10.52
C ASN A 157 -10.09 6.12 -9.25
N THR A 158 -9.05 6.37 -8.45
CA THR A 158 -9.12 7.25 -7.27
C THR A 158 -9.52 8.68 -7.66
N TYR A 159 -8.90 9.25 -8.70
CA TYR A 159 -9.27 10.55 -9.23
C TYR A 159 -10.76 10.62 -9.67
N LYS A 160 -11.23 9.61 -10.41
CA LYS A 160 -12.63 9.52 -10.84
C LYS A 160 -13.59 9.45 -9.65
N ALA A 161 -13.26 8.64 -8.64
CA ALA A 161 -14.06 8.51 -7.42
C ALA A 161 -14.15 9.84 -6.65
N LEU A 162 -13.03 10.53 -6.45
CA LEU A 162 -12.99 11.83 -5.80
C LEU A 162 -13.78 12.89 -6.57
N SER A 163 -13.66 12.94 -7.91
CA SER A 163 -14.40 13.85 -8.76
C SER A 163 -15.92 13.59 -8.75
N GLN A 164 -16.32 12.33 -8.55
CA GLN A 164 -17.74 11.97 -8.39
C GLN A 164 -18.28 12.40 -7.01
N LEU A 165 -17.49 12.21 -5.94
CA LEU A 165 -17.86 12.55 -4.57
C LEU A 165 -17.94 14.06 -4.32
N ASP A 166 -17.09 14.83 -5.01
CA ASP A 166 -16.95 16.28 -4.85
C ASP A 166 -16.62 16.95 -6.20
N LYS A 167 -17.65 17.06 -7.01
CA LYS A 167 -17.57 17.61 -8.37
C LYS A 167 -17.06 19.05 -8.41
N ALA A 168 -17.33 19.83 -7.38
CA ALA A 168 -16.93 21.24 -7.32
C ALA A 168 -15.39 21.41 -7.30
N ASN A 169 -14.67 20.44 -6.73
CA ASN A 169 -13.21 20.43 -6.64
C ASN A 169 -12.53 19.55 -7.72
N GLU A 170 -13.25 19.11 -8.76
CA GLU A 170 -12.66 18.26 -9.82
C GLU A 170 -11.38 18.85 -10.43
N PRO A 171 -11.27 20.16 -10.79
CA PRO A 171 -10.04 20.73 -11.32
C PRO A 171 -8.85 20.66 -10.35
N TYR A 172 -9.11 20.76 -9.04
CA TYR A 172 -8.09 20.57 -8.01
C TYR A 172 -7.57 19.14 -7.98
N TYR A 173 -8.48 18.14 -8.03
CA TYR A 173 -8.10 16.72 -8.07
C TYR A 173 -7.36 16.38 -9.36
N ARG A 174 -7.75 16.95 -10.49
CA ARG A 174 -7.07 16.76 -11.79
C ARG A 174 -5.61 17.18 -11.72
N ASN A 175 -5.33 18.37 -11.24
CA ASN A 175 -3.95 18.86 -11.14
C ASN A 175 -3.07 17.94 -10.25
N ARG A 176 -3.63 17.50 -9.12
CA ARG A 176 -2.91 16.61 -8.20
C ARG A 176 -2.73 15.19 -8.77
N TYR A 177 -3.73 14.69 -9.47
CA TYR A 177 -3.65 13.44 -10.21
C TYR A 177 -2.55 13.48 -11.28
N ASP A 178 -2.52 14.52 -12.12
CA ASP A 178 -1.52 14.68 -13.15
C ASP A 178 -0.10 14.75 -12.55
N SER A 179 0.07 15.45 -11.43
CA SER A 179 1.32 15.49 -10.68
C SER A 179 1.73 14.11 -10.10
N LEU A 180 0.75 13.33 -9.63
CA LEU A 180 0.99 11.96 -9.14
C LEU A 180 1.41 11.04 -10.29
N CYS A 181 0.74 11.10 -11.43
CA CYS A 181 1.08 10.33 -12.63
C CYS A 181 2.52 10.61 -13.10
N GLN A 182 2.94 11.87 -13.12
CA GLN A 182 4.32 12.24 -13.48
C GLN A 182 5.34 11.60 -12.51
N ARG A 183 5.05 11.58 -11.21
CA ARG A 183 5.93 10.92 -10.23
C ARG A 183 6.00 9.40 -10.43
N ILE A 184 4.86 8.75 -10.71
CA ILE A 184 4.82 7.31 -10.98
C ILE A 184 5.62 6.97 -12.24
N GLN A 185 5.41 7.71 -13.33
CA GLN A 185 6.13 7.55 -14.60
C GLN A 185 7.63 7.79 -14.45
N HIS A 186 8.02 8.79 -13.65
CA HIS A 186 9.43 9.02 -13.35
C HIS A 186 10.04 7.82 -12.61
N THR A 187 9.36 7.27 -11.62
CA THR A 187 9.78 6.06 -10.89
C THR A 187 9.93 4.87 -11.84
N ASP A 188 8.94 4.63 -12.71
CA ASP A 188 8.99 3.57 -13.74
C ASP A 188 10.23 3.71 -14.62
N SER A 189 10.50 4.93 -15.10
CA SER A 189 11.66 5.21 -15.94
C SER A 189 13.00 4.96 -15.23
N LEU A 190 13.08 5.26 -13.93
CA LEU A 190 14.26 4.96 -13.11
C LEU A 190 14.48 3.45 -12.98
N ILE A 191 13.42 2.69 -12.67
CA ILE A 191 13.48 1.23 -12.52
C ILE A 191 13.93 0.59 -13.84
N ARG A 192 13.29 0.95 -14.97
CA ARG A 192 13.65 0.41 -16.30
C ARG A 192 15.11 0.68 -16.63
N ARG A 193 15.60 1.89 -16.34
CA ARG A 193 17.01 2.25 -16.57
C ARG A 193 17.95 1.39 -15.71
N GLN A 194 17.62 1.15 -14.44
CA GLN A 194 18.44 0.32 -13.55
C GLN A 194 18.45 -1.14 -13.98
N LEU A 195 17.31 -1.66 -14.46
CA LEU A 195 17.17 -3.05 -14.88
C LEU A 195 17.64 -3.30 -16.33
N SER A 196 17.95 -2.24 -17.09
CA SER A 196 18.45 -2.36 -18.48
C SER A 196 19.95 -2.62 -18.59
N VAL A 197 20.70 -2.50 -17.48
CA VAL A 197 22.14 -2.80 -17.52
C VAL A 197 22.35 -4.31 -17.67
N PRO A 198 23.38 -4.75 -18.43
CA PRO A 198 23.59 -6.17 -18.74
C PRO A 198 23.78 -7.06 -17.48
N GLU A 199 24.34 -6.47 -16.42
CA GLU A 199 24.63 -7.14 -15.15
C GLU A 199 23.44 -7.18 -14.19
N ALA A 200 22.30 -6.56 -14.54
CA ALA A 200 21.11 -6.59 -13.69
C ALA A 200 20.60 -8.02 -13.51
N ALA A 201 20.44 -8.43 -12.25
CA ALA A 201 19.83 -9.72 -11.94
C ALA A 201 18.42 -9.83 -12.55
N LYS A 202 18.10 -11.00 -13.10
CA LYS A 202 16.78 -11.27 -13.70
C LYS A 202 15.87 -12.05 -12.75
N ALA A 203 16.40 -12.51 -11.62
CA ALA A 203 15.65 -13.20 -10.57
C ALA A 203 15.92 -12.57 -9.20
N PHE A 204 14.91 -12.62 -8.35
CA PHE A 204 15.00 -12.26 -6.94
C PHE A 204 14.17 -13.22 -6.11
N MET A 205 14.59 -13.44 -4.86
CA MET A 205 13.76 -14.12 -3.87
C MET A 205 13.02 -13.11 -3.00
N ILE A 206 11.86 -13.52 -2.51
CA ILE A 206 11.08 -12.78 -1.53
C ILE A 206 10.43 -13.78 -0.57
N TYR A 207 10.29 -13.43 0.71
CA TYR A 207 9.71 -14.37 1.66
C TYR A 207 8.26 -14.68 1.28
N HIS A 208 7.36 -13.69 1.31
CA HIS A 208 5.98 -13.79 0.82
C HIS A 208 5.86 -13.15 -0.57
N PRO A 209 5.22 -13.80 -1.57
CA PRO A 209 5.29 -13.41 -2.99
C PRO A 209 4.46 -12.17 -3.34
N ALA A 210 4.74 -11.03 -2.72
CA ALA A 210 3.99 -9.79 -2.88
C ALA A 210 4.39 -8.93 -4.09
N LEU A 211 5.36 -9.34 -4.91
CA LEU A 211 5.88 -8.53 -6.02
C LEU A 211 5.61 -9.14 -7.42
N SER A 212 4.59 -9.99 -7.56
CA SER A 212 4.28 -10.68 -8.82
C SER A 212 3.98 -9.72 -9.98
N TYR A 213 3.22 -8.65 -9.72
CA TYR A 213 2.94 -7.62 -10.73
C TYR A 213 4.19 -6.81 -11.10
N PHE A 214 5.04 -6.51 -10.12
CA PHE A 214 6.34 -5.89 -10.38
C PHE A 214 7.22 -6.80 -11.24
N ALA A 215 7.33 -8.07 -10.90
CA ALA A 215 8.10 -9.04 -11.66
C ALA A 215 7.61 -9.14 -13.10
N ARG A 216 6.29 -9.25 -13.31
CA ARG A 216 5.68 -9.26 -14.65
C ARG A 216 6.03 -8.01 -15.46
N ASP A 217 5.86 -6.82 -14.87
CA ASP A 217 6.00 -5.55 -15.59
C ASP A 217 7.44 -5.25 -16.02
N TYR A 218 8.41 -5.85 -15.34
CA TYR A 218 9.83 -5.66 -15.62
C TYR A 218 10.56 -6.91 -16.15
N GLY A 219 9.82 -7.99 -16.42
CA GLY A 219 10.39 -9.24 -16.96
C GLY A 219 11.36 -9.90 -16.00
N LEU A 220 11.07 -9.86 -14.70
CA LEU A 220 11.85 -10.50 -13.64
C LEU A 220 11.19 -11.80 -13.20
N HIS A 221 11.99 -12.72 -12.67
CA HIS A 221 11.50 -13.95 -12.03
C HIS A 221 11.46 -13.78 -10.51
N GLN A 222 10.26 -13.86 -9.92
CA GLN A 222 10.04 -13.86 -8.48
C GLN A 222 10.02 -15.30 -7.96
N ILE A 223 10.82 -15.59 -6.94
CA ILE A 223 10.87 -16.89 -6.26
C ILE A 223 10.43 -16.67 -4.80
N SER A 224 9.36 -17.35 -4.35
CA SER A 224 8.92 -17.25 -2.95
C SER A 224 9.69 -18.21 -2.06
N ILE A 225 9.96 -17.78 -0.81
CA ILE A 225 10.57 -18.64 0.20
C ILE A 225 9.50 -19.46 0.93
N GLU A 226 8.36 -18.84 1.25
CA GLU A 226 7.24 -19.56 1.85
C GLU A 226 6.61 -20.56 0.89
N GLU A 227 6.01 -21.59 1.44
CA GLU A 227 5.32 -22.65 0.72
C GLU A 227 3.82 -22.62 1.07
N GLY A 228 3.00 -21.98 0.20
CA GLY A 228 1.54 -21.88 0.42
C GLY A 228 1.16 -21.16 1.72
N GLY A 229 1.86 -20.07 2.06
CA GLY A 229 1.62 -19.28 3.27
C GLY A 229 2.23 -19.88 4.55
N LYS A 230 3.11 -20.88 4.41
CA LYS A 230 3.78 -21.55 5.55
C LYS A 230 5.30 -21.43 5.45
N GLU A 231 5.98 -21.62 6.58
CA GLU A 231 7.42 -21.74 6.57
C GLU A 231 7.89 -22.91 5.68
N PRO A 232 9.01 -22.74 4.94
CA PRO A 232 9.52 -23.78 4.06
C PRO A 232 9.95 -25.01 4.87
N SER A 233 9.68 -26.19 4.30
CA SER A 233 10.24 -27.44 4.84
C SER A 233 11.77 -27.48 4.64
N PRO A 234 12.52 -28.29 5.41
CA PRO A 234 13.96 -28.45 5.20
C PRO A 234 14.34 -28.92 3.77
N ALA A 235 13.48 -29.72 3.14
CA ALA A 235 13.69 -30.17 1.77
C ALA A 235 13.50 -29.00 0.79
N HIS A 236 12.42 -28.25 0.92
CA HIS A 236 12.15 -27.06 0.12
C HIS A 236 13.24 -25.98 0.29
N LEU A 237 13.73 -25.79 1.52
CA LEU A 237 14.83 -24.85 1.77
C LEU A 237 16.10 -25.24 1.00
N LYS A 238 16.40 -26.53 0.91
CA LYS A 238 17.52 -27.03 0.09
C LYS A 238 17.30 -26.72 -1.39
N ASP A 239 16.09 -26.99 -1.91
CA ASP A 239 15.77 -26.72 -3.32
C ASP A 239 15.86 -25.22 -3.64
N LEU A 240 15.46 -24.34 -2.70
CA LEU A 240 15.60 -22.90 -2.84
C LEU A 240 17.07 -22.44 -2.89
N ILE A 241 17.98 -23.09 -2.17
CA ILE A 241 19.42 -22.82 -2.28
C ILE A 241 19.92 -23.19 -3.68
N ASP A 242 19.55 -24.35 -4.18
CA ASP A 242 19.94 -24.82 -5.52
C ASP A 242 19.40 -23.88 -6.62
N VAL A 243 18.12 -23.46 -6.52
CA VAL A 243 17.49 -22.49 -7.43
C VAL A 243 18.15 -21.12 -7.34
N CYS A 244 18.47 -20.63 -6.13
CA CYS A 244 19.14 -19.35 -5.93
C CYS A 244 20.47 -19.27 -6.68
N GLN A 245 21.24 -20.36 -6.69
CA GLN A 245 22.51 -20.45 -7.41
C GLN A 245 22.28 -20.58 -8.93
N ALA A 246 21.36 -21.46 -9.33
CA ALA A 246 21.09 -21.73 -10.75
C ALA A 246 20.58 -20.49 -11.51
N GLU A 247 19.73 -19.69 -10.87
CA GLU A 247 19.14 -18.50 -11.46
C GLU A 247 19.94 -17.21 -11.17
N ASN A 248 21.09 -17.31 -10.52
CA ASN A 248 21.90 -16.17 -10.15
C ASN A 248 21.09 -15.06 -9.44
N VAL A 249 20.35 -15.44 -8.39
CA VAL A 249 19.49 -14.55 -7.63
C VAL A 249 20.30 -13.39 -7.04
N GLY A 250 19.94 -12.16 -7.36
CA GLY A 250 20.69 -10.97 -6.96
C GLY A 250 20.42 -10.52 -5.52
N VAL A 251 19.20 -10.80 -5.00
CA VAL A 251 18.74 -10.31 -3.70
C VAL A 251 17.65 -11.21 -3.14
N ILE A 252 17.60 -11.30 -1.81
CA ILE A 252 16.50 -11.93 -1.06
C ILE A 252 15.78 -10.84 -0.26
N PHE A 253 14.52 -10.58 -0.58
CA PHE A 253 13.68 -9.64 0.14
C PHE A 253 12.95 -10.33 1.29
N VAL A 254 12.88 -9.65 2.45
CA VAL A 254 12.11 -10.12 3.62
C VAL A 254 11.24 -8.99 4.13
N GLN A 255 9.94 -9.26 4.27
CA GLN A 255 8.98 -8.34 4.84
C GLN A 255 9.05 -8.38 6.38
N PRO A 256 8.65 -7.28 7.08
CA PRO A 256 8.76 -7.17 8.54
C PRO A 256 7.93 -8.19 9.32
N GLU A 257 6.89 -8.75 8.70
CA GLU A 257 5.96 -9.69 9.30
C GLU A 257 6.52 -11.11 9.41
N PHE A 258 7.65 -11.41 8.72
CA PHE A 258 8.20 -12.75 8.60
C PHE A 258 9.55 -12.89 9.29
N ASP A 259 9.82 -14.10 9.78
CA ASP A 259 11.13 -14.44 10.35
C ASP A 259 12.18 -14.55 9.25
N LYS A 260 13.27 -13.84 9.42
CA LYS A 260 14.36 -13.77 8.43
C LYS A 260 15.31 -14.98 8.43
N ARG A 261 15.22 -15.90 9.41
CA ARG A 261 16.15 -17.03 9.58
C ARG A 261 16.30 -17.89 8.33
N ASN A 262 15.19 -18.23 7.67
CA ASN A 262 15.21 -19.01 6.43
C ASN A 262 15.93 -18.26 5.29
N ALA A 263 15.65 -16.98 5.12
CA ALA A 263 16.33 -16.13 4.15
C ALA A 263 17.82 -15.96 4.45
N GLU A 264 18.19 -15.80 5.72
CA GLU A 264 19.60 -15.73 6.16
C GLU A 264 20.34 -17.07 5.92
N THR A 265 19.66 -18.20 6.08
CA THR A 265 20.23 -19.53 5.79
C THR A 265 20.53 -19.67 4.29
N ILE A 266 19.61 -19.29 3.41
CA ILE A 266 19.85 -19.29 1.96
C ILE A 266 21.02 -18.35 1.62
N ALA A 267 21.00 -17.13 2.18
CA ALA A 267 22.03 -16.13 1.92
C ALA A 267 23.43 -16.59 2.33
N GLN A 268 23.57 -17.27 3.47
CA GLN A 268 24.85 -17.83 3.94
C GLN A 268 25.41 -18.90 3.00
N GLN A 269 24.54 -19.70 2.36
CA GLN A 269 24.95 -20.76 1.45
C GLN A 269 25.23 -20.27 0.02
N THR A 270 24.63 -19.15 -0.38
CA THR A 270 24.68 -18.62 -1.76
C THR A 270 25.51 -17.35 -1.91
N GLY A 271 25.83 -16.67 -0.82
CA GLY A 271 26.46 -15.36 -0.83
C GLY A 271 25.51 -14.21 -1.22
N THR A 272 24.22 -14.47 -1.38
CA THR A 272 23.21 -13.48 -1.74
C THR A 272 22.91 -12.54 -0.56
N LYS A 273 22.51 -11.29 -0.84
CA LYS A 273 22.17 -10.32 0.21
C LYS A 273 20.71 -10.41 0.62
N VAL A 274 20.47 -10.37 1.95
CA VAL A 274 19.11 -10.18 2.50
C VAL A 274 18.83 -8.70 2.67
N VAL A 275 17.71 -8.24 2.13
CA VAL A 275 17.28 -6.82 2.16
C VAL A 275 15.87 -6.74 2.70
N PRO A 276 15.60 -5.93 3.74
CA PRO A 276 14.24 -5.71 4.23
C PRO A 276 13.44 -4.89 3.20
N ILE A 277 12.18 -5.29 2.98
CA ILE A 277 11.22 -4.56 2.14
C ILE A 277 9.87 -4.51 2.84
N ASN A 278 9.12 -3.43 2.68
CA ASN A 278 7.74 -3.35 3.18
C ASN A 278 6.76 -3.00 2.05
N PRO A 279 6.15 -4.01 1.40
CA PRO A 279 5.16 -3.81 0.34
C PRO A 279 3.88 -3.08 0.79
N LEU A 280 3.62 -3.03 2.10
CA LEU A 280 2.47 -2.34 2.71
C LEU A 280 2.82 -0.94 3.22
N SER A 281 4.02 -0.44 2.96
CA SER A 281 4.42 0.90 3.40
C SER A 281 3.53 1.98 2.77
N TYR A 282 3.16 2.99 3.59
CA TYR A 282 2.47 4.19 3.12
C TYR A 282 3.24 4.91 2.00
N ASP A 283 4.55 5.17 2.19
CA ASP A 283 5.36 5.83 1.16
C ASP A 283 5.68 4.86 0.02
N TRP A 284 4.80 4.89 -0.98
CA TRP A 284 4.90 4.02 -2.15
C TRP A 284 6.24 4.15 -2.89
N ARG A 285 6.86 5.33 -2.91
CA ARG A 285 8.14 5.57 -3.60
C ARG A 285 9.34 4.87 -2.94
N LYS A 286 9.27 4.63 -1.63
CA LYS A 286 10.34 3.94 -0.90
C LYS A 286 10.36 2.42 -1.13
N ARG A 287 9.39 1.90 -1.87
CA ARG A 287 9.26 0.48 -2.18
C ARG A 287 9.85 0.11 -3.54
N CYS A 288 9.98 1.08 -4.43
CA CYS A 288 10.55 0.96 -5.78
C CYS A 288 12.07 1.38 -5.76
#